data_d76d573fbb928f32069ac8eb06f8035d
#
_entry.id   d76d573fbb928f32069ac8eb06f8035d
#
_cell.length_a   1.000
_cell.length_b   1.000
_cell.length_c   1.000
_cell.angle_alpha   90.00
_cell.angle_beta   90.00
_cell.angle_gamma   90.00
#
_symmetry.space_group_name_H-M   'P 1'
#
loop_
_entity.id
_entity.type
_entity.pdbx_description
1 polymer ?
#
loop_
_entity_poly.entity_id
_entity_poly.type
_entity_poly.pdbx_seq_one_letter_code
_entity_poly.pdbx_strand_id
1 'polypeptide(L)'
;MKKLLSLLLIISLVEFAYSQSGLEGLIVEKYYLSNANDTTVNDVGGVLPVGSMTYRFYLDLLPGYKFQAAYGLPGHELRIETSTLFFNNEDRGDVYPAYTKANAKDNTVMLDSWLSAGAACVGNFGVIKSEDTDNSATVVNAESPQVLQNDAAVCGIPIKIQDGLQVGTPGTFGSIGIDNEIAVFGSQNDGTNGPVFSTTNGSWYCLGGSVGADSSVNKVLIAQITTNGNLKYKLNVQIGTPDGNVQRFVAENLAGDTTSILIPALNDSIAAPNSLNEMSASIDNNVMVFPNPLSSDIMTIKYTDGKLSPNSIIEIYDSKGMLIETDNITLSTPNCFSHNFSNYHNGIYLIKLTSEKHSFTKKIIIKK
;
A
#
# COMPACT_ATOMS: atom_id res chain seq x y z
N MET A 1 -14.76 9.86 75.91
CA MET A 1 -14.40 8.74 74.99
C MET A 1 -15.11 8.97 73.68
N LYS A 2 -14.44 9.59 72.74
CA LYS A 2 -15.01 9.87 71.40
C LYS A 2 -14.56 8.70 70.52
N LYS A 3 -15.51 7.89 70.07
CA LYS A 3 -15.27 6.85 69.03
C LYS A 3 -15.21 7.57 67.69
N LEU A 4 -14.03 7.59 67.11
CA LEU A 4 -13.78 8.02 65.75
C LEU A 4 -14.23 6.91 64.81
N LEU A 5 -15.32 7.09 64.12
CA LEU A 5 -15.84 6.20 63.08
C LEU A 5 -15.07 6.50 61.80
N SER A 6 -14.03 5.71 61.55
CA SER A 6 -13.34 5.77 60.24
C SER A 6 -14.23 5.16 59.19
N LEU A 7 -14.91 6.01 58.41
CA LEU A 7 -15.62 5.65 57.21
C LEU A 7 -14.56 5.36 56.12
N LEU A 8 -14.24 4.10 55.93
CA LEU A 8 -13.40 3.68 54.82
C LEU A 8 -14.20 3.78 53.53
N LEU A 9 -14.02 4.87 52.83
CA LEU A 9 -14.60 5.06 51.50
C LEU A 9 -13.84 4.13 50.53
N ILE A 10 -14.39 2.94 50.31
CA ILE A 10 -13.92 2.06 49.24
C ILE A 10 -14.42 2.70 47.93
N ILE A 11 -13.57 3.55 47.35
CA ILE A 11 -13.74 3.96 45.96
C ILE A 11 -13.41 2.71 45.16
N SER A 12 -14.43 1.96 44.75
CA SER A 12 -14.31 1.02 43.67
C SER A 12 -13.95 1.79 42.43
N LEU A 13 -12.67 1.85 42.11
CA LEU A 13 -12.23 2.17 40.76
C LEU A 13 -12.82 1.10 39.86
N VAL A 14 -13.97 1.36 39.32
CA VAL A 14 -14.45 0.67 38.11
C VAL A 14 -13.50 1.14 37.05
N GLU A 15 -12.40 0.43 36.88
CA GLU A 15 -11.65 0.51 35.66
C GLU A 15 -12.64 0.08 34.56
N PHE A 16 -13.14 1.01 33.83
CA PHE A 16 -13.67 0.73 32.51
C PHE A 16 -12.47 0.21 31.75
N ALA A 17 -12.28 -1.09 31.72
CA ALA A 17 -11.41 -1.75 30.79
C ALA A 17 -11.99 -1.42 29.42
N TYR A 18 -11.58 -0.33 28.82
CA TYR A 18 -11.70 -0.17 27.39
C TYR A 18 -10.97 -1.38 26.82
N SER A 19 -11.71 -2.29 26.25
CA SER A 19 -11.11 -3.41 25.53
C SER A 19 -10.13 -2.79 24.53
N GLN A 20 -8.85 -3.03 24.76
CA GLN A 20 -7.83 -2.51 23.87
C GLN A 20 -8.16 -3.00 22.46
N SER A 21 -8.20 -2.08 21.50
CA SER A 21 -8.38 -2.45 20.11
C SER A 21 -7.22 -3.35 19.69
N GLY A 22 -7.51 -4.57 19.26
CA GLY A 22 -6.49 -5.51 18.80
C GLY A 22 -6.01 -5.23 17.39
N LEU A 23 -6.70 -4.38 16.64
CA LEU A 23 -6.30 -3.88 15.34
C LEU A 23 -5.70 -2.48 15.51
N GLU A 24 -4.42 -2.32 15.22
CA GLU A 24 -3.71 -1.04 15.26
C GLU A 24 -3.92 -0.27 13.94
N GLY A 25 -4.04 -0.98 12.81
CA GLY A 25 -4.28 -0.35 11.53
C GLY A 25 -4.27 -1.29 10.32
N LEU A 26 -4.40 -0.69 9.16
CA LEU A 26 -4.19 -1.33 7.87
C LEU A 26 -2.96 -0.71 7.20
N ILE A 27 -2.01 -1.55 6.81
CA ILE A 27 -0.83 -1.14 6.04
C ILE A 27 -1.04 -1.59 4.60
N VAL A 28 -0.95 -0.67 3.65
CA VAL A 28 -0.95 -0.98 2.22
C VAL A 28 0.44 -0.73 1.67
N GLU A 29 1.20 -1.80 1.52
CA GLU A 29 2.54 -1.75 0.96
C GLU A 29 2.49 -1.62 -0.56
N LYS A 30 3.24 -0.68 -1.13
CA LYS A 30 3.56 -0.64 -2.56
C LYS A 30 4.69 -1.64 -2.82
N TYR A 31 4.31 -2.86 -3.16
CA TYR A 31 5.23 -3.98 -3.24
C TYR A 31 6.10 -3.93 -4.49
N TYR A 32 5.49 -3.67 -5.66
CA TYR A 32 6.17 -3.70 -6.96
C TYR A 32 5.53 -2.72 -7.94
N LEU A 33 6.36 -1.99 -8.69
CA LEU A 33 5.91 -1.19 -9.83
C LEU A 33 6.45 -1.83 -11.11
N SER A 34 5.56 -2.23 -12.03
CA SER A 34 5.95 -2.90 -13.25
C SER A 34 6.72 -1.99 -14.21
N ASN A 35 7.66 -2.57 -14.92
CA ASN A 35 8.51 -1.90 -15.91
C ASN A 35 8.48 -2.62 -17.27
N ALA A 36 9.31 -2.20 -18.21
CA ALA A 36 9.32 -2.74 -19.57
C ALA A 36 9.68 -4.24 -19.65
N ASN A 37 10.39 -4.80 -18.66
CA ASN A 37 10.68 -6.23 -18.65
C ASN A 37 9.43 -7.06 -18.38
N ASP A 38 8.52 -6.55 -17.56
CA ASP A 38 7.32 -7.26 -17.12
C ASP A 38 6.23 -7.29 -18.20
N THR A 39 6.39 -6.49 -19.26
CA THR A 39 5.49 -6.49 -20.42
C THR A 39 5.85 -7.57 -21.44
N THR A 40 6.99 -8.24 -21.29
CA THR A 40 7.39 -9.29 -22.19
C THR A 40 6.65 -10.58 -21.84
N VAL A 41 5.90 -11.11 -22.80
CA VAL A 41 5.26 -12.41 -22.63
C VAL A 41 6.34 -13.50 -22.64
N ASN A 42 6.39 -14.24 -21.57
CA ASN A 42 7.32 -15.33 -21.35
C ASN A 42 6.62 -16.68 -21.47
N ASP A 43 6.01 -16.99 -22.55
CA ASP A 43 5.25 -18.23 -22.79
C ASP A 43 4.09 -18.50 -21.81
N VAL A 44 4.15 -18.00 -20.60
CA VAL A 44 3.18 -18.21 -19.52
C VAL A 44 2.99 -16.96 -18.68
N GLY A 45 1.78 -16.67 -18.27
CA GLY A 45 1.47 -15.69 -17.23
C GLY A 45 0.91 -14.36 -17.69
N GLY A 46 0.87 -14.10 -18.98
CA GLY A 46 0.25 -12.89 -19.51
C GLY A 46 1.11 -11.63 -19.37
N VAL A 47 0.68 -10.60 -20.08
CA VAL A 47 1.36 -9.29 -20.15
C VAL A 47 0.92 -8.42 -19.01
N LEU A 48 1.86 -7.95 -18.21
CA LEU A 48 1.62 -6.93 -17.21
C LEU A 48 1.96 -5.54 -17.79
N PRO A 49 0.99 -4.62 -17.94
CA PRO A 49 1.25 -3.28 -18.45
C PRO A 49 2.27 -2.52 -17.60
N VAL A 50 3.16 -1.77 -18.25
CA VAL A 50 4.09 -0.86 -17.55
C VAL A 50 3.31 0.11 -16.68
N GLY A 51 3.79 0.32 -15.45
CA GLY A 51 3.16 1.20 -14.47
C GLY A 51 2.03 0.53 -13.69
N SER A 52 1.85 -0.79 -13.81
CA SER A 52 0.98 -1.54 -12.89
C SER A 52 1.64 -1.60 -11.52
N MET A 53 0.87 -1.30 -10.48
CA MET A 53 1.32 -1.38 -9.10
C MET A 53 0.75 -2.61 -8.42
N THR A 54 1.61 -3.36 -7.76
CA THR A 54 1.21 -4.43 -6.85
C THR A 54 1.14 -3.88 -5.44
N TYR A 55 -0.01 -4.01 -4.82
CA TYR A 55 -0.27 -3.61 -3.44
C TYR A 55 -0.44 -4.84 -2.57
N ARG A 56 0.16 -4.85 -1.38
CA ARG A 56 -0.06 -5.86 -0.33
C ARG A 56 -0.74 -5.23 0.86
N PHE A 57 -1.80 -5.86 1.34
CA PHE A 57 -2.63 -5.39 2.44
C PHE A 57 -2.31 -6.18 3.71
N TYR A 58 -1.79 -5.50 4.71
CA TYR A 58 -1.48 -6.11 6.01
C TYR A 58 -2.36 -5.52 7.10
N LEU A 59 -2.95 -6.39 7.90
CA LEU A 59 -3.53 -5.98 9.18
C LEU A 59 -2.43 -5.91 10.22
N ASP A 60 -2.27 -4.76 10.85
CA ASP A 60 -1.36 -4.54 11.96
C ASP A 60 -2.10 -4.87 13.25
N LEU A 61 -1.77 -6.03 13.84
CA LEU A 61 -2.46 -6.58 14.99
C LEU A 61 -1.56 -6.54 16.24
N LEU A 62 -2.14 -6.26 17.38
CA LEU A 62 -1.42 -6.45 18.64
C LEU A 62 -0.95 -7.91 18.83
N PRO A 63 0.16 -8.14 19.52
CA PRO A 63 0.62 -9.48 19.87
C PRO A 63 -0.47 -10.32 20.55
N GLY A 64 -0.61 -11.57 20.10
CA GLY A 64 -1.61 -12.52 20.62
C GLY A 64 -2.98 -12.44 19.95
N TYR A 65 -3.26 -11.40 19.17
CA TYR A 65 -4.48 -11.33 18.34
C TYR A 65 -4.28 -12.09 17.03
N LYS A 66 -5.38 -12.50 16.38
CA LYS A 66 -5.35 -13.32 15.17
C LYS A 66 -6.36 -12.81 14.15
N PHE A 67 -5.96 -12.69 12.90
CA PHE A 67 -6.91 -12.49 11.80
C PHE A 67 -7.82 -13.70 11.68
N GLN A 68 -9.14 -13.51 11.67
CA GLN A 68 -10.12 -14.58 11.50
C GLN A 68 -10.86 -14.47 10.18
N ALA A 69 -11.32 -13.27 9.80
CA ALA A 69 -12.07 -13.06 8.56
C ALA A 69 -12.02 -11.61 8.09
N ALA A 70 -12.06 -11.42 6.78
CA ALA A 70 -12.58 -10.23 6.17
C ALA A 70 -13.97 -10.53 5.60
N TYR A 71 -14.97 -9.71 5.90
CA TYR A 71 -16.38 -10.07 5.70
C TYR A 71 -17.22 -8.93 5.16
N GLY A 72 -18.24 -9.30 4.38
CA GLY A 72 -19.37 -8.44 4.05
C GLY A 72 -20.65 -8.93 4.68
N LEU A 73 -21.48 -8.01 5.15
CA LEU A 73 -22.83 -8.30 5.60
C LEU A 73 -23.77 -7.12 5.27
N PRO A 74 -25.09 -7.31 5.34
CA PRO A 74 -26.02 -6.23 5.06
C PRO A 74 -25.70 -4.98 5.86
N GLY A 75 -25.42 -3.88 5.13
CA GLY A 75 -25.03 -2.61 5.71
C GLY A 75 -23.51 -2.40 5.87
N HIS A 76 -22.70 -3.45 5.82
CA HIS A 76 -21.25 -3.37 5.83
C HIS A 76 -20.69 -4.10 4.60
N GLU A 77 -20.69 -3.40 3.46
CA GLU A 77 -20.13 -3.94 2.22
C GLU A 77 -18.62 -4.17 2.37
N LEU A 78 -18.15 -5.35 1.96
CA LEU A 78 -16.75 -5.64 1.72
C LEU A 78 -16.47 -5.41 0.24
N ARG A 79 -15.50 -4.54 -0.10
CA ARG A 79 -15.25 -4.15 -1.49
C ARG A 79 -13.79 -3.90 -1.76
N ILE A 80 -13.32 -4.37 -2.91
CA ILE A 80 -12.05 -4.00 -3.53
C ILE A 80 -12.36 -3.72 -5.00
N GLU A 81 -11.99 -2.54 -5.50
CA GLU A 81 -12.25 -2.16 -6.90
C GLU A 81 -11.08 -1.43 -7.52
N THR A 82 -10.94 -1.55 -8.82
CA THR A 82 -10.00 -0.78 -9.62
C THR A 82 -10.72 -0.06 -10.75
N SER A 83 -10.15 1.03 -11.23
CA SER A 83 -10.68 1.73 -12.42
C SER A 83 -10.34 1.04 -13.74
N THR A 84 -9.55 -0.03 -13.70
CA THR A 84 -9.19 -0.86 -14.85
C THR A 84 -9.54 -2.32 -14.58
N LEU A 85 -8.57 -3.24 -14.65
CA LEU A 85 -8.74 -4.65 -14.30
C LEU A 85 -7.74 -5.04 -13.21
N PHE A 86 -8.05 -6.08 -12.46
CA PHE A 86 -7.08 -6.79 -11.65
C PHE A 86 -6.17 -7.60 -12.58
N PHE A 87 -4.87 -7.58 -12.35
CA PHE A 87 -3.95 -8.45 -13.04
C PHE A 87 -3.97 -9.83 -12.39
N ASN A 88 -4.19 -10.85 -13.20
CA ASN A 88 -4.11 -12.24 -12.79
C ASN A 88 -3.12 -12.98 -13.70
N ASN A 89 -2.22 -13.77 -13.12
CA ASN A 89 -1.26 -14.56 -13.86
C ASN A 89 -1.96 -15.75 -14.52
N GLU A 90 -1.80 -15.93 -15.84
CA GLU A 90 -2.53 -16.95 -16.59
C GLU A 90 -2.02 -18.39 -16.35
N ASP A 91 -0.77 -18.54 -15.92
CA ASP A 91 -0.17 -19.85 -15.69
C ASP A 91 -0.44 -20.39 -14.28
N ARG A 92 -0.23 -19.53 -13.26
CA ARG A 92 -0.25 -19.95 -11.85
C ARG A 92 -1.08 -19.06 -10.96
N GLY A 93 -1.85 -18.15 -11.56
CA GLY A 93 -2.79 -17.30 -10.83
C GLY A 93 -3.90 -18.13 -10.21
N ASP A 94 -4.31 -17.75 -9.02
CA ASP A 94 -5.42 -18.32 -8.29
C ASP A 94 -6.01 -17.28 -7.33
N VAL A 95 -7.19 -17.54 -6.83
CA VAL A 95 -7.87 -16.68 -5.86
C VAL A 95 -7.11 -16.56 -4.52
N TYR A 96 -6.14 -17.42 -4.28
CA TYR A 96 -5.18 -17.37 -3.17
C TYR A 96 -3.79 -17.81 -3.67
N PRO A 97 -2.69 -17.45 -3.00
CA PRO A 97 -1.33 -17.74 -3.48
C PRO A 97 -1.01 -19.23 -3.41
N ALA A 98 -1.32 -19.96 -4.50
CA ALA A 98 -1.15 -21.42 -4.62
C ALA A 98 0.22 -21.85 -5.16
N TYR A 99 1.04 -20.94 -5.67
CA TYR A 99 2.38 -21.22 -6.20
C TYR A 99 3.42 -21.37 -5.08
N THR A 100 4.49 -22.11 -5.38
CA THR A 100 5.62 -22.30 -4.45
C THR A 100 6.66 -21.19 -4.61
N LYS A 101 7.56 -21.01 -3.63
CA LYS A 101 8.69 -20.07 -3.74
C LYS A 101 9.58 -20.36 -4.96
N ALA A 102 9.71 -21.62 -5.38
CA ALA A 102 10.45 -21.97 -6.60
C ALA A 102 9.78 -21.43 -7.87
N ASN A 103 8.45 -21.42 -7.92
CA ASN A 103 7.68 -20.86 -9.03
C ASN A 103 7.56 -19.33 -8.97
N ALA A 104 7.72 -18.75 -7.81
CA ALA A 104 7.60 -17.30 -7.63
C ALA A 104 8.56 -16.47 -8.50
N LYS A 105 9.68 -17.07 -8.93
CA LYS A 105 10.62 -16.45 -9.87
C LYS A 105 10.22 -16.59 -11.35
N ASP A 106 9.16 -17.35 -11.63
CA ASP A 106 8.71 -17.56 -12.98
C ASP A 106 7.86 -16.37 -13.41
N ASN A 107 8.29 -15.65 -14.44
CA ASN A 107 7.51 -14.58 -15.05
C ASN A 107 6.89 -13.60 -14.02
N THR A 108 5.62 -13.26 -14.21
CA THR A 108 4.85 -12.34 -13.37
C THR A 108 4.03 -13.02 -12.25
N VAL A 109 4.37 -14.27 -11.92
CA VAL A 109 3.62 -15.06 -10.91
C VAL A 109 3.52 -14.36 -9.56
N MET A 110 4.58 -13.71 -9.10
CA MET A 110 4.56 -12.96 -7.83
C MET A 110 3.68 -11.70 -7.84
N LEU A 111 3.23 -11.29 -9.01
CA LEU A 111 2.42 -10.08 -9.18
C LEU A 111 0.93 -10.37 -9.37
N ASP A 112 0.53 -11.63 -9.24
CA ASP A 112 -0.86 -12.07 -9.29
C ASP A 112 -1.72 -11.39 -8.23
N SER A 113 -3.02 -11.16 -8.53
CA SER A 113 -3.96 -10.61 -7.55
C SER A 113 -4.70 -11.75 -6.84
N TRP A 114 -4.73 -11.72 -5.52
CA TRP A 114 -5.33 -12.78 -4.70
C TRP A 114 -5.68 -12.29 -3.29
N LEU A 115 -6.46 -13.09 -2.58
CA LEU A 115 -6.76 -12.93 -1.15
C LEU A 115 -5.96 -13.94 -0.34
N SER A 116 -5.70 -13.66 0.94
CA SER A 116 -4.84 -14.51 1.76
C SER A 116 -5.23 -14.48 3.24
N ALA A 117 -4.58 -15.38 3.98
CA ALA A 117 -4.60 -15.43 5.43
C ALA A 117 -3.16 -15.60 5.97
N GLY A 118 -2.29 -14.66 5.57
CA GLY A 118 -0.89 -14.61 5.96
C GLY A 118 0.09 -15.12 4.90
N ALA A 119 -0.34 -15.96 3.97
CA ALA A 119 0.53 -16.51 2.95
C ALA A 119 0.74 -15.55 1.76
N ALA A 120 1.96 -15.51 1.20
CA ALA A 120 2.23 -14.93 -0.10
C ALA A 120 2.65 -15.97 -1.15
N CYS A 121 3.02 -17.18 -0.74
CA CYS A 121 3.08 -18.40 -1.54
C CYS A 121 3.03 -19.60 -0.60
N VAL A 122 2.95 -20.81 -1.16
CA VAL A 122 2.87 -22.04 -0.37
C VAL A 122 4.08 -22.18 0.57
N GLY A 123 3.81 -22.33 1.87
CA GLY A 123 4.84 -22.49 2.89
C GLY A 123 5.64 -21.23 3.22
N ASN A 124 5.16 -20.06 2.80
CA ASN A 124 5.82 -18.79 3.12
C ASN A 124 4.81 -17.72 3.53
N PHE A 125 5.13 -17.02 4.62
CA PHE A 125 4.44 -15.80 4.98
C PHE A 125 4.76 -14.69 3.99
N GLY A 126 3.77 -13.83 3.71
CA GLY A 126 4.04 -12.51 3.15
C GLY A 126 4.44 -11.57 4.26
N VAL A 127 5.58 -10.92 4.10
CA VAL A 127 6.09 -9.90 5.02
C VAL A 127 6.35 -8.60 4.27
N ILE A 128 6.29 -7.48 4.98
CA ILE A 128 6.70 -6.19 4.41
C ILE A 128 8.17 -6.29 4.02
N LYS A 129 8.52 -5.88 2.80
CA LYS A 129 9.90 -6.02 2.29
C LYS A 129 10.95 -5.42 3.21
N SER A 130 10.65 -4.30 3.88
CA SER A 130 11.55 -3.68 4.86
C SER A 130 11.76 -4.51 6.13
N GLU A 131 10.88 -5.45 6.41
CA GLU A 131 10.90 -6.32 7.58
C GLU A 131 11.31 -7.76 7.21
N ASP A 132 11.59 -8.01 5.94
CA ASP A 132 12.12 -9.28 5.47
C ASP A 132 13.55 -9.45 5.94
N THR A 133 13.77 -10.44 6.82
CA THR A 133 15.04 -10.67 7.52
C THR A 133 15.77 -11.91 7.06
N ASP A 134 15.19 -12.71 6.16
CA ASP A 134 15.82 -13.96 5.72
C ASP A 134 16.92 -13.74 4.66
N ASN A 135 17.01 -12.53 4.09
CA ASN A 135 17.97 -12.14 3.08
C ASN A 135 17.96 -13.07 1.85
N SER A 136 16.86 -13.76 1.60
CA SER A 136 16.69 -14.59 0.42
C SER A 136 15.82 -13.87 -0.60
N ALA A 137 16.31 -13.66 -1.79
CA ALA A 137 15.56 -13.13 -2.90
C ALA A 137 15.16 -14.25 -3.85
N THR A 138 13.87 -14.43 -4.09
CA THR A 138 13.35 -15.36 -5.09
C THR A 138 13.32 -14.69 -6.47
N VAL A 139 13.00 -13.40 -6.49
CA VAL A 139 12.85 -12.62 -7.70
C VAL A 139 14.06 -11.73 -7.85
N VAL A 140 15.10 -12.31 -8.43
CA VAL A 140 16.34 -11.60 -8.69
C VAL A 140 16.46 -11.39 -10.16
N ASN A 141 16.93 -10.23 -10.55
CA ASN A 141 17.40 -10.17 -11.84
C ASN A 141 18.77 -9.78 -12.07
N ALA A 142 19.52 -10.25 -12.84
CA ALA A 142 20.60 -9.54 -13.48
C ALA A 142 20.87 -10.05 -14.88
N GLU A 143 20.39 -11.22 -15.18
CA GLU A 143 20.94 -11.99 -16.32
C GLU A 143 19.87 -12.51 -17.26
N SER A 144 18.62 -12.46 -16.86
CA SER A 144 17.50 -12.92 -17.68
C SER A 144 16.42 -11.86 -17.81
N PRO A 145 15.95 -11.55 -19.03
CA PRO A 145 14.82 -10.64 -19.20
C PRO A 145 13.51 -11.20 -18.66
N GLN A 146 13.49 -12.41 -18.17
CA GLN A 146 12.33 -13.12 -17.67
C GLN A 146 12.12 -12.94 -16.16
N VAL A 147 13.01 -12.26 -15.46
CA VAL A 147 12.97 -12.10 -14.01
C VAL A 147 12.56 -10.69 -13.66
N LEU A 148 11.67 -10.55 -12.69
CA LEU A 148 11.22 -9.25 -12.22
C LEU A 148 12.39 -8.40 -11.74
N GLN A 149 12.38 -7.13 -12.14
CA GLN A 149 13.45 -6.19 -11.85
C GLN A 149 12.84 -4.87 -11.42
N ASN A 150 12.78 -4.62 -10.14
CA ASN A 150 12.25 -3.37 -9.68
C ASN A 150 13.04 -2.78 -8.51
N ASP A 151 13.81 -1.76 -8.81
CA ASP A 151 14.48 -0.89 -7.84
C ASP A 151 13.79 0.49 -7.78
N ALA A 152 12.51 0.59 -8.20
CA ALA A 152 11.80 1.85 -8.22
C ALA A 152 11.66 2.43 -6.81
N ALA A 153 12.00 3.71 -6.68
CA ALA A 153 11.95 4.42 -5.40
C ALA A 153 10.56 4.38 -4.73
N VAL A 154 9.49 4.29 -5.51
CA VAL A 154 8.12 4.21 -4.98
C VAL A 154 7.84 2.91 -4.22
N CYS A 155 8.58 1.83 -4.50
CA CYS A 155 8.49 0.56 -3.78
C CYS A 155 9.49 0.49 -2.62
N GLY A 156 10.45 1.37 -2.55
CA GLY A 156 11.41 1.59 -1.47
C GLY A 156 12.59 0.63 -1.46
N ILE A 157 12.37 -0.69 -1.52
CA ILE A 157 13.41 -1.69 -1.29
C ILE A 157 13.64 -2.53 -2.54
N PRO A 158 14.92 -2.70 -2.99
CA PRO A 158 15.26 -3.54 -4.12
C PRO A 158 14.78 -4.99 -3.95
N ILE A 159 14.08 -5.51 -4.94
CA ILE A 159 13.53 -6.87 -4.91
C ILE A 159 14.61 -7.95 -4.89
N LYS A 160 15.80 -7.66 -5.37
CA LYS A 160 16.95 -8.57 -5.38
C LYS A 160 17.55 -8.87 -4.00
N ILE A 161 17.16 -8.10 -2.98
CA ILE A 161 17.65 -8.28 -1.61
C ILE A 161 16.57 -8.88 -0.74
N GLN A 162 15.34 -8.39 -0.90
CA GLN A 162 14.20 -8.77 -0.09
C GLN A 162 13.00 -9.01 -1.00
N ASP A 163 12.47 -10.21 -0.98
CA ASP A 163 11.32 -10.60 -1.82
C ASP A 163 9.97 -10.50 -1.09
N GLY A 164 9.99 -10.16 0.20
CA GLY A 164 8.78 -10.09 1.01
C GLY A 164 8.17 -11.45 1.32
N LEU A 165 8.99 -12.53 1.29
CA LEU A 165 8.59 -13.89 1.61
C LEU A 165 9.45 -14.43 2.76
N GLN A 166 8.82 -14.94 3.80
CA GLN A 166 9.52 -15.58 4.92
C GLN A 166 9.04 -17.01 5.10
N VAL A 167 9.95 -17.96 5.16
CA VAL A 167 9.62 -19.39 5.33
C VAL A 167 8.83 -19.61 6.62
N GLY A 168 7.75 -20.38 6.51
CA GLY A 168 6.92 -20.72 7.67
C GLY A 168 5.61 -21.39 7.27
N THR A 169 4.71 -21.47 8.22
CA THR A 169 3.40 -22.11 8.02
C THR A 169 2.29 -21.07 8.27
N PRO A 170 1.94 -20.25 7.28
CA PRO A 170 0.85 -19.31 7.41
C PRO A 170 -0.50 -20.01 7.59
N GLY A 171 -1.51 -19.25 7.99
CA GLY A 171 -2.86 -19.74 8.16
C GLY A 171 -3.46 -20.27 6.85
N THR A 172 -4.38 -21.21 6.96
CA THR A 172 -5.08 -21.77 5.80
C THR A 172 -6.19 -20.82 5.34
N PHE A 173 -6.15 -20.43 4.08
CA PHE A 173 -7.21 -19.65 3.45
C PHE A 173 -8.47 -20.47 3.28
N GLY A 174 -9.63 -19.87 3.56
CA GLY A 174 -10.94 -20.38 3.24
C GLY A 174 -11.87 -19.27 2.80
N SER A 175 -12.93 -19.58 2.07
CA SER A 175 -13.96 -18.63 1.64
C SER A 175 -15.36 -19.22 1.87
N ILE A 176 -16.33 -18.35 2.02
CA ILE A 176 -17.75 -18.73 2.11
C ILE A 176 -18.63 -17.59 1.58
N GLY A 177 -19.60 -17.96 0.72
CA GLY A 177 -20.57 -17.02 0.17
C GLY A 177 -20.01 -15.97 -0.78
N ILE A 178 -18.84 -16.23 -1.36
CA ILE A 178 -18.15 -15.36 -2.33
C ILE A 178 -17.62 -16.10 -3.56
N ASP A 179 -18.14 -17.28 -3.85
CA ASP A 179 -17.60 -18.16 -4.90
C ASP A 179 -17.62 -17.49 -6.29
N ASN A 180 -18.61 -16.66 -6.56
CA ASN A 180 -18.71 -15.90 -7.81
C ASN A 180 -17.87 -14.62 -7.77
N GLU A 181 -17.91 -13.91 -6.66
CA GLU A 181 -17.22 -12.62 -6.48
C GLU A 181 -15.70 -12.80 -6.49
N ILE A 182 -15.18 -13.86 -5.90
CA ILE A 182 -13.75 -14.15 -5.81
C ILE A 182 -13.15 -14.56 -7.16
N ALA A 183 -13.98 -15.00 -8.12
CA ALA A 183 -13.53 -15.41 -9.44
C ALA A 183 -12.81 -14.30 -10.21
N VAL A 184 -13.02 -13.03 -9.85
CA VAL A 184 -12.28 -11.89 -10.41
C VAL A 184 -10.77 -11.97 -10.14
N PHE A 185 -10.34 -12.80 -9.20
CA PHE A 185 -8.93 -13.09 -8.87
C PHE A 185 -8.47 -14.46 -9.43
N GLY A 186 -9.25 -15.06 -10.32
CA GLY A 186 -8.88 -16.32 -10.97
C GLY A 186 -7.77 -16.17 -12.01
N SER A 187 -7.35 -17.29 -12.57
CA SER A 187 -6.19 -17.38 -13.49
C SER A 187 -6.45 -16.89 -14.92
N GLN A 188 -7.54 -16.17 -15.22
CA GLN A 188 -7.89 -15.77 -16.57
C GLN A 188 -7.84 -14.26 -16.76
N ASN A 189 -7.21 -13.81 -17.84
CA ASN A 189 -7.19 -12.42 -18.29
C ASN A 189 -8.18 -12.17 -19.44
N ASP A 190 -9.34 -12.78 -19.41
CA ASP A 190 -10.37 -12.73 -20.45
C ASP A 190 -11.41 -11.61 -20.25
N GLY A 191 -11.17 -10.72 -19.29
CA GLY A 191 -12.10 -9.65 -18.92
C GLY A 191 -13.10 -10.04 -17.83
N THR A 192 -13.02 -11.26 -17.30
CA THR A 192 -13.77 -11.67 -16.09
C THR A 192 -13.09 -11.21 -14.80
N ASN A 193 -11.88 -10.67 -14.89
CA ASN A 193 -10.97 -10.34 -13.80
C ASN A 193 -11.28 -9.04 -13.06
N GLY A 194 -12.44 -8.60 -13.08
CA GLY A 194 -12.74 -7.35 -12.39
C GLY A 194 -13.58 -6.43 -13.26
N PRO A 195 -13.70 -5.18 -12.89
CA PRO A 195 -12.84 -4.40 -11.95
C PRO A 195 -13.27 -4.45 -10.48
N VAL A 196 -14.20 -5.29 -10.09
CA VAL A 196 -14.82 -5.21 -8.77
C VAL A 196 -14.93 -6.58 -8.11
N PHE A 197 -14.39 -6.69 -6.91
CA PHE A 197 -14.77 -7.69 -5.90
C PHE A 197 -15.65 -7.00 -4.86
N SER A 198 -16.87 -7.50 -4.64
CA SER A 198 -17.78 -6.90 -3.65
C SER A 198 -18.75 -7.94 -3.12
N THR A 199 -18.98 -7.93 -1.81
CA THR A 199 -20.01 -8.75 -1.18
C THR A 199 -20.66 -8.07 0.02
N THR A 200 -21.92 -8.38 0.24
CA THR A 200 -22.67 -8.05 1.47
C THR A 200 -23.13 -9.30 2.20
N ASN A 201 -22.66 -10.49 1.81
CA ASN A 201 -23.08 -11.76 2.42
C ASN A 201 -22.02 -12.84 2.20
N GLY A 202 -20.81 -12.61 2.70
CA GLY A 202 -19.75 -13.59 2.56
C GLY A 202 -18.41 -13.10 3.11
N SER A 203 -17.42 -13.96 3.08
CA SER A 203 -16.09 -13.67 3.65
C SER A 203 -15.01 -14.56 3.10
N TRP A 204 -13.76 -14.11 3.17
CA TRP A 204 -12.63 -15.03 3.27
C TRP A 204 -12.14 -15.06 4.72
N TYR A 205 -11.56 -16.18 5.13
CA TYR A 205 -11.28 -16.42 6.53
C TYR A 205 -10.10 -17.39 6.74
N CYS A 206 -9.66 -17.47 7.98
CA CYS A 206 -8.76 -18.52 8.48
C CYS A 206 -9.36 -19.22 9.68
N LEU A 207 -9.64 -20.51 9.56
CA LEU A 207 -10.08 -21.34 10.69
C LEU A 207 -8.99 -21.41 11.76
N GLY A 208 -9.32 -21.06 12.98
CA GLY A 208 -8.36 -20.98 14.10
C GLY A 208 -7.55 -19.66 14.14
N GLY A 209 -7.73 -18.82 13.14
CA GLY A 209 -7.07 -17.52 13.01
C GLY A 209 -5.63 -17.62 12.52
N SER A 210 -5.15 -16.52 11.92
CA SER A 210 -3.79 -16.37 11.40
C SER A 210 -3.05 -15.25 12.12
N VAL A 211 -1.73 -15.39 12.24
CA VAL A 211 -0.80 -14.39 12.77
C VAL A 211 0.23 -14.04 11.71
N GLY A 212 0.95 -12.94 11.89
CA GLY A 212 2.09 -12.59 11.07
C GLY A 212 3.28 -13.53 11.30
N ALA A 213 4.27 -13.45 10.42
CA ALA A 213 5.51 -14.26 10.51
C ALA A 213 6.25 -14.02 11.84
N ASP A 214 6.32 -12.79 12.30
CA ASP A 214 6.79 -12.40 13.62
C ASP A 214 5.57 -12.02 14.50
N SER A 215 5.27 -12.87 15.47
CA SER A 215 4.14 -12.67 16.37
C SER A 215 4.30 -11.47 17.30
N SER A 216 5.49 -10.90 17.41
CA SER A 216 5.74 -9.69 18.23
C SER A 216 5.34 -8.41 17.50
N VAL A 217 5.43 -8.38 16.16
CA VAL A 217 4.95 -7.29 15.29
C VAL A 217 3.62 -7.60 14.64
N ASN A 218 3.27 -8.85 14.47
CA ASN A 218 1.98 -9.45 14.13
C ASN A 218 1.26 -8.79 12.91
N LYS A 219 1.98 -8.59 11.82
CA LYS A 219 1.41 -8.07 10.57
C LYS A 219 0.95 -9.21 9.68
N VAL A 220 -0.35 -9.29 9.42
CA VAL A 220 -0.97 -10.40 8.69
C VAL A 220 -1.34 -9.95 7.28
N LEU A 221 -0.73 -10.55 6.26
CA LEU A 221 -1.07 -10.30 4.87
C LEU A 221 -2.44 -10.90 4.54
N ILE A 222 -3.37 -10.06 4.08
CA ILE A 222 -4.76 -10.50 3.80
C ILE A 222 -5.14 -10.42 2.32
N ALA A 223 -4.43 -9.65 1.51
CA ALA A 223 -4.65 -9.54 0.07
C ALA A 223 -3.42 -9.00 -0.65
N GLN A 224 -3.28 -9.37 -1.93
CA GLN A 224 -2.41 -8.72 -2.89
C GLN A 224 -3.22 -8.33 -4.10
N ILE A 225 -3.09 -7.10 -4.56
CA ILE A 225 -3.83 -6.56 -5.71
C ILE A 225 -2.85 -5.87 -6.65
N THR A 226 -2.86 -6.29 -7.90
CA THR A 226 -2.06 -5.68 -8.96
C THR A 226 -2.98 -5.05 -9.99
N THR A 227 -2.78 -3.77 -10.25
CA THR A 227 -3.56 -2.99 -11.21
C THR A 227 -2.78 -1.79 -11.74
N ASN A 228 -3.10 -1.34 -12.93
CA ASN A 228 -2.66 -0.05 -13.47
C ASN A 228 -3.70 1.06 -13.29
N GLY A 229 -4.82 0.75 -12.62
CA GLY A 229 -5.90 1.68 -12.33
C GLY A 229 -5.81 2.29 -10.93
N ASN A 230 -6.75 3.20 -10.66
CA ASN A 230 -7.00 3.66 -9.29
C ASN A 230 -7.56 2.50 -8.48
N LEU A 231 -7.03 2.27 -7.31
CA LEU A 231 -7.48 1.23 -6.40
C LEU A 231 -8.32 1.84 -5.30
N LYS A 232 -9.47 1.24 -5.02
CA LYS A 232 -10.31 1.59 -3.86
C LYS A 232 -10.61 0.34 -3.08
N TYR A 233 -10.73 0.50 -1.77
CA TYR A 233 -11.12 -0.60 -0.90
C TYR A 233 -12.00 -0.12 0.24
N LYS A 234 -12.85 -1.04 0.69
CA LYS A 234 -13.68 -0.93 1.88
C LYS A 234 -13.66 -2.30 2.54
N LEU A 235 -12.99 -2.41 3.67
CA LEU A 235 -12.77 -3.68 4.36
C LEU A 235 -13.51 -3.70 5.69
N ASN A 236 -14.06 -4.87 6.03
CA ASN A 236 -14.53 -5.14 7.39
C ASN A 236 -13.82 -6.39 7.85
N VAL A 237 -13.26 -6.38 9.06
CA VAL A 237 -12.43 -7.47 9.53
C VAL A 237 -12.84 -7.94 10.92
N GLN A 238 -12.74 -9.25 11.14
CA GLN A 238 -12.90 -9.88 12.43
C GLN A 238 -11.57 -10.46 12.89
N ILE A 239 -11.21 -10.18 14.13
CA ILE A 239 -10.02 -10.74 14.75
C ILE A 239 -10.40 -11.49 16.03
N GLY A 240 -9.64 -12.54 16.33
CA GLY A 240 -9.72 -13.25 17.60
C GLY A 240 -8.83 -12.59 18.63
N THR A 241 -9.33 -12.45 19.85
CA THR A 241 -8.59 -11.90 20.97
C THR A 241 -7.82 -13.00 21.72
N PRO A 242 -6.80 -12.66 22.52
CA PRO A 242 -6.03 -13.66 23.30
C PRO A 242 -6.87 -14.46 24.30
N ASP A 243 -7.97 -13.90 24.76
CA ASP A 243 -8.91 -14.54 25.70
C ASP A 243 -10.00 -15.39 25.01
N GLY A 244 -9.91 -15.54 23.68
CA GLY A 244 -10.84 -16.36 22.87
C GLY A 244 -12.11 -15.67 22.44
N ASN A 245 -12.26 -14.38 22.71
CA ASN A 245 -13.36 -13.57 22.20
C ASN A 245 -13.06 -13.07 20.77
N VAL A 246 -13.95 -12.25 20.21
CA VAL A 246 -13.79 -11.63 18.90
C VAL A 246 -13.99 -10.13 18.97
N GLN A 247 -13.25 -9.41 18.13
CA GLN A 247 -13.49 -8.00 17.83
C GLN A 247 -13.78 -7.84 16.35
N ARG A 248 -14.74 -6.97 16.04
CA ARG A 248 -15.13 -6.65 14.67
C ARG A 248 -14.83 -5.20 14.36
N PHE A 249 -14.22 -4.98 13.23
CA PHE A 249 -13.82 -3.66 12.75
C PHE A 249 -14.49 -3.40 11.40
N VAL A 250 -15.00 -2.20 11.23
CA VAL A 250 -15.75 -1.81 10.03
C VAL A 250 -15.21 -0.50 9.45
N ALA A 251 -15.29 -0.42 8.13
CA ALA A 251 -14.89 0.78 7.38
C ALA A 251 -15.86 1.94 7.54
N GLU A 252 -17.13 1.63 7.75
CA GLU A 252 -18.23 2.60 7.89
C GLU A 252 -19.12 2.19 9.05
N ASN A 253 -19.50 3.17 9.85
CA ASN A 253 -20.39 2.94 10.98
C ASN A 253 -21.85 3.11 10.55
N LEU A 254 -22.68 2.12 10.83
CA LEU A 254 -24.12 2.21 10.61
C LEU A 254 -24.85 2.64 11.87
N ALA A 255 -25.89 3.43 11.68
CA ALA A 255 -26.79 3.78 12.78
C ALA A 255 -27.38 2.49 13.37
N GLY A 256 -27.11 2.27 14.68
CA GLY A 256 -27.59 1.10 15.42
C GLY A 256 -26.60 -0.05 15.54
N ASP A 257 -25.45 -0.05 14.86
CA ASP A 257 -24.37 -0.99 15.15
C ASP A 257 -23.58 -0.51 16.38
N THR A 258 -23.74 -1.24 17.48
CA THR A 258 -23.04 -0.99 18.75
C THR A 258 -21.96 -2.02 19.04
N THR A 259 -21.74 -2.96 18.13
CA THR A 259 -20.86 -4.12 18.32
C THR A 259 -19.55 -4.03 17.53
N SER A 260 -19.55 -3.23 16.47
CA SER A 260 -18.36 -3.05 15.62
C SER A 260 -17.62 -1.76 15.97
N ILE A 261 -16.31 -1.81 15.79
CA ILE A 261 -15.38 -0.69 16.01
C ILE A 261 -15.10 -0.05 14.65
N LEU A 262 -15.34 1.24 14.53
CA LEU A 262 -15.03 2.00 13.33
C LEU A 262 -13.53 2.25 13.21
N ILE A 263 -12.94 1.84 12.10
CA ILE A 263 -11.57 2.15 11.71
C ILE A 263 -11.59 2.78 10.30
N PRO A 264 -11.52 4.11 10.21
CA PRO A 264 -11.60 4.82 8.91
C PRO A 264 -10.54 4.37 7.90
N ALA A 265 -9.36 3.96 8.34
CA ALA A 265 -8.29 3.45 7.47
C ALA A 265 -8.66 2.17 6.70
N LEU A 266 -9.75 1.48 7.07
CA LEU A 266 -10.28 0.35 6.31
C LEU A 266 -11.06 0.77 5.05
N ASN A 267 -11.15 2.07 4.75
CA ASN A 267 -11.78 2.61 3.55
C ASN A 267 -10.90 3.72 2.99
N ASP A 268 -10.34 3.51 1.79
CA ASP A 268 -9.50 4.50 1.13
C ASP A 268 -9.48 4.31 -0.38
N SER A 269 -8.89 5.28 -1.08
CA SER A 269 -8.68 5.29 -2.52
C SER A 269 -7.25 5.68 -2.85
N ILE A 270 -6.56 4.81 -3.55
CA ILE A 270 -5.18 5.00 -4.00
C ILE A 270 -5.18 5.29 -5.50
N ALA A 271 -4.62 6.42 -5.89
CA ALA A 271 -4.52 6.79 -7.29
C ALA A 271 -3.52 5.88 -8.03
N ALA A 272 -3.79 5.63 -9.32
CA ALA A 272 -2.86 4.88 -10.17
C ALA A 272 -1.47 5.52 -10.19
N PRO A 273 -0.39 4.73 -10.27
CA PRO A 273 0.99 5.23 -10.21
C PRO A 273 1.32 6.29 -11.26
N ASN A 274 0.68 6.21 -12.42
CA ASN A 274 0.85 7.17 -13.52
C ASN A 274 -0.07 8.39 -13.41
N SER A 275 -0.87 8.51 -12.35
CA SER A 275 -1.66 9.71 -12.11
C SER A 275 -0.76 10.84 -11.62
N LEU A 276 -1.03 12.06 -12.07
CA LEU A 276 -0.31 13.26 -11.61
C LEU A 276 -0.33 13.42 -10.07
N ASN A 277 -1.26 12.75 -9.39
CA ASN A 277 -1.34 12.74 -7.94
C ASN A 277 -0.27 11.88 -7.28
N GLU A 278 0.19 10.79 -7.89
CA GLU A 278 1.25 9.94 -7.32
C GLU A 278 2.65 10.53 -7.54
N MET A 279 2.87 11.27 -8.61
CA MET A 279 4.06 12.13 -8.69
C MET A 279 4.13 13.11 -7.52
N SER A 280 2.98 13.39 -6.87
CA SER A 280 2.92 14.24 -5.66
C SER A 280 3.15 13.47 -4.35
N ALA A 281 2.86 12.18 -4.27
CA ALA A 281 2.95 11.40 -3.01
C ALA A 281 4.36 10.87 -2.70
N SER A 282 5.20 10.65 -3.71
CA SER A 282 6.63 10.34 -3.52
C SER A 282 7.48 11.59 -3.32
N ILE A 283 6.84 12.75 -3.20
CA ILE A 283 7.54 14.02 -3.04
C ILE A 283 8.02 14.11 -1.61
N ASP A 284 9.29 14.03 -1.51
CA ASP A 284 10.06 14.32 -0.33
C ASP A 284 9.52 15.58 0.36
N ASN A 285 9.00 15.40 1.59
CA ASN A 285 8.57 16.51 2.44
C ASN A 285 9.70 17.53 2.69
N ASN A 286 10.89 17.22 2.21
CA ASN A 286 12.09 18.02 2.34
C ASN A 286 12.19 19.16 1.32
N VAL A 287 11.35 19.21 0.28
CA VAL A 287 11.29 20.33 -0.66
C VAL A 287 10.02 21.14 -0.45
N MET A 288 10.17 22.35 0.04
CA MET A 288 9.10 23.34 0.17
C MET A 288 9.16 24.35 -0.98
N VAL A 289 8.02 24.64 -1.57
CA VAL A 289 7.88 25.61 -2.66
C VAL A 289 6.83 26.63 -2.26
N PHE A 290 7.21 27.90 -2.22
CA PHE A 290 6.29 28.96 -1.78
C PHE A 290 6.58 30.32 -2.45
N PRO A 291 5.54 31.15 -2.67
CA PRO A 291 4.13 30.80 -2.50
C PRO A 291 3.65 29.82 -3.57
N ASN A 292 2.72 28.93 -3.21
CA ASN A 292 2.04 28.05 -4.16
C ASN A 292 0.55 27.98 -3.72
N PRO A 293 -0.41 28.56 -4.45
CA PRO A 293 -0.27 29.22 -5.76
C PRO A 293 0.63 30.45 -5.76
N LEU A 294 1.36 30.63 -6.89
CA LEU A 294 2.20 31.78 -7.13
C LEU A 294 1.34 32.94 -7.64
N SER A 295 1.27 34.02 -6.87
CA SER A 295 0.57 35.26 -7.22
C SER A 295 1.53 36.42 -7.53
N SER A 296 2.83 36.17 -7.52
CA SER A 296 3.91 37.11 -7.83
C SER A 296 4.86 36.49 -8.86
N ASP A 297 5.90 37.19 -9.23
CA ASP A 297 6.86 36.68 -10.21
C ASP A 297 7.94 35.78 -9.61
N ILE A 298 8.14 35.83 -8.31
CA ILE A 298 9.24 35.12 -7.65
C ILE A 298 8.69 33.98 -6.80
N MET A 299 9.20 32.78 -7.03
CA MET A 299 8.94 31.60 -6.23
C MET A 299 10.21 31.19 -5.49
N THR A 300 10.08 30.86 -4.22
CA THR A 300 11.17 30.38 -3.40
C THR A 300 11.05 28.88 -3.22
N ILE A 301 12.15 28.18 -3.39
CA ILE A 301 12.28 26.73 -3.22
C ILE A 301 13.27 26.50 -2.08
N LYS A 302 12.84 25.80 -1.05
CA LYS A 302 13.62 25.48 0.13
C LYS A 302 13.75 23.98 0.31
N TYR A 303 14.96 23.52 0.52
CA TYR A 303 15.26 22.14 0.88
C TYR A 303 15.47 22.04 2.41
N THR A 304 14.76 21.16 3.08
CA THR A 304 14.73 21.10 4.55
C THR A 304 15.60 19.99 5.14
N ASP A 305 16.05 19.03 4.33
CA ASP A 305 16.88 17.92 4.77
C ASP A 305 18.18 17.86 3.97
N GLY A 306 19.29 18.15 4.65
CA GLY A 306 20.61 18.13 4.04
C GLY A 306 21.00 19.41 3.30
N LYS A 307 21.88 19.29 2.33
CA LYS A 307 22.38 20.40 1.49
C LYS A 307 22.10 20.11 0.02
N LEU A 308 21.47 21.04 -0.67
CA LEU A 308 21.47 21.03 -2.13
C LEU A 308 22.93 21.15 -2.61
N SER A 309 23.30 20.30 -3.58
CA SER A 309 24.58 20.43 -4.24
C SER A 309 24.64 21.74 -5.05
N PRO A 310 25.77 22.43 -5.10
CA PRO A 310 25.95 23.59 -5.97
C PRO A 310 25.71 23.31 -7.46
N ASN A 311 25.78 22.05 -7.87
CA ASN A 311 25.54 21.59 -9.25
C ASN A 311 24.10 21.08 -9.48
N SER A 312 23.14 21.52 -8.67
CA SER A 312 21.75 21.12 -8.86
C SER A 312 21.10 21.86 -10.04
N ILE A 313 20.19 21.18 -10.72
CA ILE A 313 19.47 21.68 -11.89
C ILE A 313 17.98 21.76 -11.58
N ILE A 314 17.32 22.82 -12.01
CA ILE A 314 15.89 22.94 -12.08
C ILE A 314 15.42 22.75 -13.53
N GLU A 315 14.44 21.90 -13.73
CA GLU A 315 13.74 21.70 -15.00
C GLU A 315 12.27 22.05 -14.77
N ILE A 316 11.67 22.80 -15.67
CA ILE A 316 10.28 23.25 -15.59
C ILE A 316 9.51 22.68 -16.78
N TYR A 317 8.40 22.02 -16.49
CA TYR A 317 7.54 21.38 -17.48
C TYR A 317 6.12 21.97 -17.44
N ASP A 318 5.46 21.99 -18.60
CA ASP A 318 4.04 22.33 -18.67
C ASP A 318 3.15 21.17 -18.15
N SER A 319 1.82 21.42 -18.16
CA SER A 319 0.84 20.41 -17.72
C SER A 319 0.76 19.17 -18.65
N LYS A 320 1.41 19.19 -19.80
CA LYS A 320 1.48 18.07 -20.76
C LYS A 320 2.81 17.31 -20.63
N GLY A 321 3.70 17.74 -19.74
CA GLY A 321 5.02 17.15 -19.55
C GLY A 321 6.08 17.63 -20.54
N MET A 322 5.80 18.69 -21.32
CA MET A 322 6.80 19.29 -22.22
C MET A 322 7.75 20.18 -21.42
N LEU A 323 9.06 19.96 -21.59
CA LEU A 323 10.09 20.77 -20.98
C LEU A 323 10.03 22.20 -21.53
N ILE A 324 9.90 23.19 -20.65
CA ILE A 324 9.85 24.62 -20.98
C ILE A 324 11.21 25.28 -20.73
N GLU A 325 11.84 24.95 -19.60
CA GLU A 325 13.07 25.61 -19.17
C GLU A 325 13.95 24.66 -18.37
N THR A 326 15.25 24.84 -18.49
CA THR A 326 16.27 24.19 -17.66
C THR A 326 17.25 25.25 -17.19
N ASP A 327 17.51 25.33 -15.88
CA ASP A 327 18.46 26.28 -15.31
C ASP A 327 19.30 25.64 -14.22
N ASN A 328 20.50 26.19 -14.00
CA ASN A 328 21.38 25.78 -12.90
C ASN A 328 20.97 26.52 -11.62
N ILE A 329 20.90 25.79 -10.53
CA ILE A 329 20.52 26.38 -9.25
C ILE A 329 21.68 27.16 -8.66
N THR A 330 21.48 28.47 -8.50
CA THR A 330 22.38 29.32 -7.72
C THR A 330 21.79 29.54 -6.33
N LEU A 331 22.40 28.98 -5.30
CA LEU A 331 21.94 29.11 -3.93
C LEU A 331 22.14 30.53 -3.41
N SER A 332 21.06 31.19 -3.04
CA SER A 332 21.12 32.52 -2.39
C SER A 332 21.42 32.43 -0.89
N THR A 333 21.02 31.31 -0.26
CA THR A 333 21.33 30.92 1.13
C THR A 333 21.46 29.42 1.19
N PRO A 334 22.07 28.82 2.24
CA PRO A 334 22.10 27.38 2.39
C PRO A 334 20.70 26.79 2.26
N ASN A 335 20.51 25.89 1.30
CA ASN A 335 19.28 25.15 1.03
C ASN A 335 18.08 25.96 0.49
N CYS A 336 18.30 27.19 0.01
CA CYS A 336 17.21 28.02 -0.52
C CYS A 336 17.63 28.71 -1.80
N PHE A 337 16.76 28.72 -2.82
CA PHE A 337 16.95 29.51 -4.03
C PHE A 337 15.61 30.04 -4.52
N SER A 338 15.68 31.09 -5.34
CA SER A 338 14.50 31.71 -5.92
C SER A 338 14.57 31.60 -7.44
N HIS A 339 13.43 31.33 -8.07
CA HIS A 339 13.29 31.29 -9.51
C HIS A 339 12.23 32.31 -9.96
N ASN A 340 12.48 32.95 -11.12
CA ASN A 340 11.60 33.99 -11.67
C ASN A 340 10.66 33.43 -12.72
N PHE A 341 9.37 33.50 -12.44
CA PHE A 341 8.28 33.06 -13.30
C PHE A 341 7.55 34.19 -14.02
N SER A 342 8.17 35.39 -14.18
CA SER A 342 7.55 36.56 -14.83
C SER A 342 6.99 36.26 -16.22
N ASN A 343 7.66 35.42 -16.99
CA ASN A 343 7.31 35.04 -18.36
C ASN A 343 6.31 33.87 -18.46
N TYR A 344 5.86 33.34 -17.34
CA TYR A 344 4.96 32.18 -17.32
C TYR A 344 3.50 32.64 -17.24
N HIS A 345 2.65 32.02 -18.01
CA HIS A 345 1.19 32.25 -17.96
C HIS A 345 0.53 31.55 -16.77
N ASN A 346 -0.69 31.97 -16.44
CA ASN A 346 -1.48 31.28 -15.45
C ASN A 346 -1.69 29.80 -15.85
N GLY A 347 -1.44 28.89 -14.95
CA GLY A 347 -1.52 27.46 -15.25
C GLY A 347 -0.88 26.57 -14.20
N ILE A 348 -0.86 25.29 -14.53
CA ILE A 348 -0.20 24.25 -13.75
C ILE A 348 1.12 23.90 -14.43
N TYR A 349 2.18 23.85 -13.65
CA TYR A 349 3.51 23.45 -14.08
C TYR A 349 4.08 22.41 -13.10
N LEU A 350 5.06 21.65 -13.59
CA LEU A 350 5.87 20.74 -12.78
C LEU A 350 7.28 21.27 -12.76
N ILE A 351 7.84 21.43 -11.57
CA ILE A 351 9.26 21.70 -11.39
C ILE A 351 9.96 20.42 -10.95
N LYS A 352 11.05 20.07 -11.61
CA LYS A 352 11.92 18.96 -11.24
C LYS A 352 13.27 19.51 -10.83
N LEU A 353 13.69 19.15 -9.63
CA LEU A 353 15.02 19.48 -9.09
C LEU A 353 15.88 18.23 -9.13
N THR A 354 17.02 18.32 -9.78
CA THR A 354 17.98 17.22 -9.85
C THR A 354 19.29 17.67 -9.17
N SER A 355 19.71 16.91 -8.19
CA SER A 355 21.02 17.02 -7.51
C SER A 355 21.78 15.71 -7.72
N GLU A 356 23.07 15.68 -7.44
CA GLU A 356 23.97 14.54 -7.73
C GLU A 356 23.44 13.17 -7.29
N LYS A 357 22.62 13.13 -6.24
CA LYS A 357 22.09 11.87 -5.65
C LYS A 357 20.57 11.80 -5.57
N HIS A 358 19.88 12.91 -5.85
CA HIS A 358 18.43 13.01 -5.59
C HIS A 358 17.73 13.78 -6.71
N SER A 359 16.54 13.39 -7.06
CA SER A 359 15.65 14.12 -7.96
C SER A 359 14.29 14.30 -7.31
N PHE A 360 13.77 15.53 -7.34
CA PHE A 360 12.50 15.89 -6.72
C PHE A 360 11.58 16.55 -7.75
N THR A 361 10.31 16.27 -7.71
CA THR A 361 9.32 16.92 -8.58
C THR A 361 8.22 17.53 -7.72
N LYS A 362 7.85 18.79 -8.00
CA LYS A 362 6.76 19.50 -7.34
C LYS A 362 5.82 20.10 -8.36
N LYS A 363 4.52 19.97 -8.11
CA LYS A 363 3.47 20.70 -8.82
C LYS A 363 3.38 22.12 -8.28
N ILE A 364 3.37 23.08 -9.19
CA ILE A 364 3.14 24.49 -8.89
C ILE A 364 1.93 25.02 -9.65
N ILE A 365 1.27 26.00 -9.07
CA ILE A 365 0.14 26.69 -9.67
C ILE A 365 0.52 28.15 -9.80
N ILE A 366 0.48 28.71 -10.99
CA ILE A 366 0.66 30.13 -11.24
C ILE A 366 -0.71 30.77 -11.43
N LYS A 367 -1.00 31.76 -10.63
CA LYS A 367 -2.25 32.53 -10.65
C LYS A 367 -1.94 34.00 -10.34
N LYS A 368 -1.53 34.73 -11.39
CA LYS A 368 -1.22 36.15 -11.34
C LYS A 368 -2.45 37.02 -11.63
#